data_82124f7cf8a2e6aef77efcb5f9e02285
#
_entry.id   82124f7cf8a2e6aef77efcb5f9e02285
#
_cell.length_a   1.000
_cell.length_b   1.000
_cell.length_c   1.000
_cell.angle_alpha   90.00
_cell.angle_beta   90.00
_cell.angle_gamma   90.00
#
_symmetry.space_group_name_H-M   'P 1'
#
loop_
_entity.id
_entity.type
_entity.pdbx_description
1 polymer ?
#
loop_
_entity_poly.entity_id
_entity_poly.type
_entity_poly.pdbx_seq_one_letter_code
_entity_poly.pdbx_strand_id
1 'polypeptide(L)'
;RQSYLQFLFDMLGLPFLPTFTDAQFKLKTRFDARNELTVLGLGGIDKMKLNTKADDEDNEYILSYLPKIQQETFTLGAVYRHYAGAHVQSVVASHSYLNNRNTKYQQNDESDPDRLMLRLRSTEQNTQLRLENSSSFRNWKVTVGTSLDYSQYSNTTFQKVYTDRAQTFDYHTYLGIMRWGLFGTVNYTSIDERFTASLGLRADANNYSAAMKDLSDQLSPRLSLSYQLTEHWSLSGNAGLYYQLPPYTALGFKNNNGLYANKYALRYMQVSQGSIGLNWRKGDTFEVSVEGFYKDYDKIPLSVADGIPLTCKGNDYGVIGNELLTSTAQGRSYGAELLLKWLVAKKLNLASSFTLFKSEYRTDKESEYIASAWDNRFIFNLRGTYNLPRHWSVGMKVSCIGGAPYTPYDADKSSLVTAWNAQGKPYYDYTRYNEERLPAFTQVDIRIDKTFYLKRCMLGFYIDLQNIAGSKLKQA
;
A
#
# COMPACT_ATOMS: atom_id res chain seq x y z
N ARG A 1 -5.25 -9.90 19.03
CA ARG A 1 -4.02 -9.44 19.70
C ARG A 1 -4.25 -8.09 20.33
N GLN A 2 -3.49 -7.81 21.38
CA GLN A 2 -3.41 -6.49 21.99
C GLN A 2 -1.94 -6.14 22.19
N SER A 3 -1.56 -4.92 21.84
CA SER A 3 -0.21 -4.42 22.03
C SER A 3 -0.02 -3.90 23.46
N TYR A 4 1.13 -4.21 24.03
CA TYR A 4 1.64 -3.60 25.26
C TYR A 4 2.90 -2.75 24.99
N LEU A 5 3.18 -2.43 23.72
CA LEU A 5 4.35 -1.65 23.30
C LEU A 5 4.40 -0.25 23.91
N GLN A 6 3.26 0.34 24.23
CA GLN A 6 3.19 1.65 24.86
C GLN A 6 4.06 1.72 26.13
N PHE A 7 4.00 0.69 26.99
CA PHE A 7 4.81 0.63 28.21
C PHE A 7 6.32 0.61 27.90
N LEU A 8 6.72 -0.20 26.93
CA LEU A 8 8.12 -0.31 26.52
C LEU A 8 8.63 1.00 25.89
N PHE A 9 7.82 1.64 25.04
CA PHE A 9 8.17 2.88 24.37
C PHE A 9 8.27 4.07 25.33
N ASP A 10 7.41 4.11 26.34
CA ASP A 10 7.47 5.09 27.44
C ASP A 10 8.78 4.92 28.24
N MET A 11 9.12 3.67 28.59
CA MET A 11 10.38 3.35 29.28
C MET A 11 11.63 3.72 28.48
N LEU A 12 11.58 3.63 27.17
CA LEU A 12 12.70 3.94 26.26
C LEU A 12 12.74 5.44 25.89
N GLY A 13 11.84 6.28 26.41
CA GLY A 13 11.78 7.70 26.13
C GLY A 13 11.45 8.03 24.67
N LEU A 14 10.75 7.15 23.94
CA LEU A 14 10.40 7.40 22.55
C LEU A 14 9.31 8.48 22.44
N PRO A 15 9.32 9.33 21.39
CA PRO A 15 8.41 10.47 21.27
C PRO A 15 6.96 10.06 20.95
N PHE A 16 6.69 8.78 20.66
CA PHE A 16 5.36 8.28 20.35
C PHE A 16 5.07 6.96 21.04
N LEU A 17 3.80 6.76 21.40
CA LEU A 17 3.31 5.61 22.15
C LEU A 17 2.21 4.88 21.37
N PRO A 18 2.57 3.90 20.50
CA PRO A 18 1.61 3.17 19.71
C PRO A 18 0.91 2.10 20.54
N THR A 19 -0.39 1.98 20.34
CA THR A 19 -1.18 0.83 20.82
C THR A 19 -2.01 0.29 19.67
N PHE A 20 -2.08 -1.03 19.56
CA PHE A 20 -2.95 -1.68 18.61
C PHE A 20 -3.71 -2.85 19.27
N THR A 21 -4.93 -3.02 18.84
CA THR A 21 -5.78 -4.16 19.20
C THR A 21 -6.40 -4.69 17.94
N ASP A 22 -6.23 -5.98 17.67
CA ASP A 22 -6.80 -6.62 16.49
C ASP A 22 -7.49 -7.94 16.82
N ALA A 23 -8.52 -8.25 16.04
CA ALA A 23 -9.24 -9.51 16.10
C ALA A 23 -9.55 -10.00 14.69
N GLN A 24 -9.47 -11.30 14.48
CA GLN A 24 -9.83 -11.93 13.22
C GLN A 24 -10.46 -13.29 13.45
N PHE A 25 -11.40 -13.65 12.57
CA PHE A 25 -11.95 -15.00 12.53
C PHE A 25 -12.20 -15.45 11.09
N LYS A 26 -12.22 -16.75 10.89
CA LYS A 26 -12.66 -17.39 9.65
C LYS A 26 -13.43 -18.64 10.01
N LEU A 27 -14.67 -18.67 9.58
CA LEU A 27 -15.55 -19.84 9.68
C LEU A 27 -15.79 -20.40 8.29
N LYS A 28 -15.53 -21.69 8.11
CA LYS A 28 -15.79 -22.40 6.86
C LYS A 28 -16.69 -23.58 7.18
N THR A 29 -17.83 -23.68 6.50
CA THR A 29 -18.78 -24.78 6.64
C THR A 29 -19.16 -25.33 5.27
N ARG A 30 -19.33 -26.63 5.20
CA ARG A 30 -19.95 -27.33 4.07
C ARG A 30 -21.32 -27.82 4.50
N PHE A 31 -22.36 -27.38 3.81
CA PHE A 31 -23.72 -27.86 4.07
C PHE A 31 -23.94 -29.23 3.48
N ASP A 32 -23.34 -29.47 2.31
CA ASP A 32 -23.35 -30.72 1.57
C ASP A 32 -22.14 -30.79 0.60
N ALA A 33 -22.11 -31.83 -0.26
CA ALA A 33 -21.02 -32.02 -1.23
C ALA A 33 -20.91 -30.87 -2.27
N ARG A 34 -21.98 -30.10 -2.45
CA ARG A 34 -22.05 -29.03 -3.47
C ARG A 34 -22.03 -27.64 -2.91
N ASN A 35 -22.30 -27.44 -1.62
CA ASN A 35 -22.55 -26.13 -1.05
C ASN A 35 -21.57 -25.81 0.09
N GLU A 36 -20.79 -24.75 -0.06
CA GLU A 36 -19.79 -24.28 0.89
C GLU A 36 -19.98 -22.81 1.18
N LEU A 37 -19.95 -22.45 2.46
CA LEU A 37 -19.95 -21.06 2.93
C LEU A 37 -18.68 -20.79 3.73
N THR A 38 -18.00 -19.70 3.40
CA THR A 38 -16.90 -19.16 4.20
C THR A 38 -17.29 -17.77 4.67
N VAL A 39 -17.23 -17.51 5.97
CA VAL A 39 -17.39 -16.18 6.56
C VAL A 39 -16.07 -15.80 7.21
N LEU A 40 -15.63 -14.58 6.99
CA LEU A 40 -14.42 -14.05 7.59
C LEU A 40 -14.67 -12.65 8.14
N GLY A 41 -14.00 -12.34 9.24
CA GLY A 41 -14.02 -11.01 9.81
C GLY A 41 -12.64 -10.66 10.34
N LEU A 42 -12.28 -9.42 10.17
CA LEU A 42 -11.08 -8.83 10.76
C LEU A 42 -11.39 -7.40 11.20
N GLY A 43 -10.76 -6.98 12.28
CA GLY A 43 -10.91 -5.62 12.77
C GLY A 43 -9.70 -5.21 13.61
N GLY A 44 -9.40 -3.92 13.60
CA GLY A 44 -8.29 -3.35 14.33
C GLY A 44 -8.58 -1.94 14.81
N ILE A 45 -7.95 -1.59 15.93
CA ILE A 45 -7.94 -0.24 16.51
C ILE A 45 -6.48 0.09 16.77
N ASP A 46 -5.97 1.11 16.08
CA ASP A 46 -4.63 1.62 16.22
C ASP A 46 -4.69 3.04 16.79
N LYS A 47 -3.85 3.31 17.77
CA LYS A 47 -3.72 4.64 18.38
C LYS A 47 -2.25 4.96 18.56
N MET A 48 -1.86 6.15 18.16
CA MET A 48 -0.56 6.72 18.42
C MET A 48 -0.72 7.98 19.23
N LYS A 49 -0.32 7.94 20.50
CA LYS A 49 -0.22 9.10 21.38
C LYS A 49 1.19 9.68 21.30
N LEU A 50 1.33 10.96 21.54
CA LEU A 50 2.63 11.61 21.68
C LEU A 50 3.12 11.45 23.12
N ASN A 51 4.42 11.20 23.28
CA ASN A 51 5.12 11.18 24.56
C ASN A 51 5.81 12.53 24.79
N THR A 52 5.07 13.49 25.31
CA THR A 52 5.57 14.84 25.56
C THR A 52 6.57 14.93 26.74
N LYS A 53 6.93 13.80 27.36
CA LYS A 53 7.96 13.70 28.38
C LYS A 53 9.36 13.38 27.80
N ALA A 54 9.42 13.02 26.52
CA ALA A 54 10.68 12.81 25.79
C ALA A 54 11.25 14.20 25.47
N ASP A 55 12.30 14.61 26.19
CA ASP A 55 12.81 15.98 26.29
C ASP A 55 14.19 16.20 25.65
N ASP A 56 14.68 15.24 24.85
CA ASP A 56 15.89 15.46 24.04
C ASP A 56 15.57 16.24 22.75
N GLU A 57 16.58 16.97 22.22
CA GLU A 57 16.41 17.84 21.05
C GLU A 57 15.84 17.11 19.82
N ASP A 58 16.27 15.86 19.57
CA ASP A 58 15.77 15.03 18.46
C ASP A 58 14.28 14.71 18.64
N ASN A 59 13.87 14.38 19.87
CA ASN A 59 12.47 14.06 20.19
C ASN A 59 11.59 15.32 20.18
N GLU A 60 12.06 16.46 20.65
CA GLU A 60 11.33 17.74 20.54
C GLU A 60 11.05 18.09 19.09
N TYR A 61 12.05 17.92 18.20
CA TYR A 61 11.86 18.15 16.78
C TYR A 61 10.80 17.20 16.18
N ILE A 62 10.89 15.89 16.47
CA ILE A 62 9.90 14.90 16.02
C ILE A 62 8.50 15.25 16.55
N LEU A 63 8.39 15.59 17.83
CA LEU A 63 7.13 15.99 18.45
C LEU A 63 6.56 17.28 17.84
N SER A 64 7.40 18.17 17.29
CA SER A 64 6.94 19.40 16.67
C SER A 64 6.05 19.20 15.45
N TYR A 65 6.25 18.13 14.66
CA TYR A 65 5.48 17.86 13.44
C TYR A 65 4.59 16.62 13.50
N LEU A 66 4.82 15.69 14.43
CA LEU A 66 4.06 14.44 14.50
C LEU A 66 2.62 14.68 14.98
N PRO A 67 1.57 14.22 14.26
CA PRO A 67 0.21 14.30 14.74
C PRO A 67 -0.12 13.16 15.71
N LYS A 68 -1.14 13.32 16.53
CA LYS A 68 -1.84 12.20 17.17
C LYS A 68 -2.67 11.50 16.12
N ILE A 69 -2.53 10.16 16.04
CA ILE A 69 -3.22 9.35 15.03
C ILE A 69 -4.11 8.32 15.74
N GLN A 70 -5.32 8.18 15.25
CA GLN A 70 -6.21 7.10 15.62
C GLN A 70 -6.84 6.52 14.37
N GLN A 71 -6.80 5.20 14.24
CA GLN A 71 -7.40 4.47 13.15
C GLN A 71 -8.27 3.33 13.68
N GLU A 72 -9.46 3.19 13.11
CA GLU A 72 -10.38 2.09 13.39
C GLU A 72 -10.75 1.46 12.06
N THR A 73 -10.59 0.15 11.96
CA THR A 73 -10.91 -0.59 10.73
C THR A 73 -11.62 -1.89 11.03
N PHE A 74 -12.57 -2.26 10.19
CA PHE A 74 -13.08 -3.62 10.16
C PHE A 74 -13.46 -4.03 8.73
N THR A 75 -13.42 -5.34 8.48
CA THR A 75 -13.93 -5.95 7.26
C THR A 75 -14.68 -7.22 7.63
N LEU A 76 -15.88 -7.35 7.13
CA LEU A 76 -16.69 -8.57 7.19
C LEU A 76 -16.95 -9.04 5.76
N GLY A 77 -16.72 -10.34 5.50
CA GLY A 77 -16.91 -10.93 4.19
C GLY A 77 -17.52 -12.32 4.25
N ALA A 78 -18.31 -12.65 3.25
CA ALA A 78 -18.89 -13.98 3.04
C ALA A 78 -18.65 -14.44 1.59
N VAL A 79 -18.27 -15.70 1.43
CA VAL A 79 -18.09 -16.36 0.14
C VAL A 79 -18.94 -17.63 0.15
N TYR A 80 -19.98 -17.66 -0.67
CA TYR A 80 -20.74 -18.86 -0.94
C TYR A 80 -20.28 -19.47 -2.26
N ARG A 81 -20.05 -20.79 -2.27
CA ARG A 81 -19.69 -21.54 -3.48
C ARG A 81 -20.66 -22.69 -3.68
N HIS A 82 -21.13 -22.79 -4.92
CA HIS A 82 -21.91 -23.93 -5.40
C HIS A 82 -21.12 -24.71 -6.45
N TYR A 83 -20.90 -25.99 -6.21
CA TYR A 83 -20.16 -26.89 -7.08
C TYR A 83 -21.15 -27.75 -7.89
N ALA A 84 -21.19 -27.51 -9.20
CA ALA A 84 -22.07 -28.20 -10.14
C ALA A 84 -21.27 -28.92 -11.24
N GLY A 85 -20.69 -30.08 -10.92
CA GLY A 85 -19.81 -30.80 -11.82
C GLY A 85 -18.56 -30.00 -12.19
N ALA A 86 -18.39 -29.64 -13.45
CA ALA A 86 -17.29 -28.85 -13.96
C ALA A 86 -17.41 -27.34 -13.68
N HIS A 87 -18.52 -26.91 -13.09
CA HIS A 87 -18.81 -25.48 -12.82
C HIS A 87 -18.73 -25.17 -11.35
N VAL A 88 -18.16 -24.01 -11.03
CA VAL A 88 -18.13 -23.45 -9.67
C VAL A 88 -18.71 -22.04 -9.73
N GLN A 89 -19.86 -21.88 -9.11
CA GLN A 89 -20.52 -20.59 -8.95
C GLN A 89 -20.14 -20.00 -7.61
N SER A 90 -19.70 -18.75 -7.59
CA SER A 90 -19.29 -18.05 -6.38
C SER A 90 -20.06 -16.74 -6.23
N VAL A 91 -20.59 -16.51 -5.04
CA VAL A 91 -21.15 -15.24 -4.61
C VAL A 91 -20.27 -14.72 -3.48
N VAL A 92 -19.71 -13.54 -3.66
CA VAL A 92 -18.88 -12.86 -2.65
C VAL A 92 -19.58 -11.57 -2.25
N ALA A 93 -19.82 -11.40 -0.95
CA ALA A 93 -20.30 -10.16 -0.37
C ALA A 93 -19.34 -9.72 0.71
N SER A 94 -18.97 -8.44 0.72
CA SER A 94 -18.11 -7.88 1.76
C SER A 94 -18.46 -6.44 2.09
N HIS A 95 -18.17 -6.05 3.33
CA HIS A 95 -18.25 -4.68 3.79
C HIS A 95 -16.98 -4.34 4.56
N SER A 96 -16.34 -3.24 4.18
CA SER A 96 -15.15 -2.69 4.85
C SER A 96 -15.44 -1.29 5.37
N TYR A 97 -14.90 -0.99 6.53
CA TYR A 97 -14.99 0.31 7.18
C TYR A 97 -13.61 0.73 7.65
N LEU A 98 -13.26 1.98 7.40
CA LEU A 98 -12.03 2.62 7.86
C LEU A 98 -12.38 4.02 8.38
N ASN A 99 -11.92 4.36 9.59
CA ASN A 99 -12.04 5.69 10.16
C ASN A 99 -10.68 6.16 10.64
N ASN A 100 -10.22 7.30 10.10
CA ASN A 100 -8.95 7.93 10.45
C ASN A 100 -9.23 9.25 11.17
N ARG A 101 -8.45 9.52 12.23
CA ARG A 101 -8.44 10.79 12.95
C ARG A 101 -7.03 11.22 13.20
N ASN A 102 -6.66 12.36 12.68
CA ASN A 102 -5.36 12.99 12.89
C ASN A 102 -5.56 14.36 13.52
N THR A 103 -4.80 14.64 14.58
CA THR A 103 -4.90 15.92 15.27
C THR A 103 -3.50 16.42 15.62
N LYS A 104 -3.23 17.68 15.31
CA LYS A 104 -1.97 18.35 15.60
C LYS A 104 -2.24 19.75 16.13
N TYR A 105 -1.61 20.07 17.23
CA TYR A 105 -1.53 21.43 17.78
C TYR A 105 -0.10 21.95 17.72
N GLN A 106 0.05 23.25 17.53
CA GLN A 106 1.35 23.90 17.60
C GLN A 106 1.94 23.69 18.98
N GLN A 107 3.22 23.27 19.07
CA GLN A 107 3.90 22.91 20.30
C GLN A 107 3.18 21.82 21.15
N ASN A 108 2.29 21.05 20.53
CA ASN A 108 1.43 20.03 21.18
C ASN A 108 0.52 20.58 22.31
N ASP A 109 0.29 21.87 22.36
CA ASP A 109 -0.55 22.52 23.36
C ASP A 109 -2.01 22.49 22.94
N GLU A 110 -2.77 21.55 23.55
CA GLU A 110 -4.20 21.37 23.31
C GLU A 110 -5.08 22.28 24.17
N SER A 111 -4.49 23.03 25.12
CA SER A 111 -5.24 23.94 25.98
C SER A 111 -5.72 25.18 25.25
N ASP A 112 -5.06 25.53 24.15
CA ASP A 112 -5.37 26.69 23.32
C ASP A 112 -5.94 26.24 21.94
N PRO A 113 -7.24 26.44 21.68
CA PRO A 113 -7.87 26.09 20.41
C PRO A 113 -7.25 26.80 19.19
N ASP A 114 -6.68 28.00 19.37
CA ASP A 114 -6.08 28.76 18.30
C ASP A 114 -4.76 28.14 17.78
N ARG A 115 -4.16 27.26 18.57
CA ARG A 115 -2.97 26.46 18.21
C ARG A 115 -3.28 25.23 17.37
N LEU A 116 -4.56 24.97 17.06
CA LEU A 116 -4.93 23.86 16.17
C LEU A 116 -4.34 24.08 14.78
N MET A 117 -3.49 23.12 14.34
CA MET A 117 -2.82 23.11 13.02
C MET A 117 -3.47 22.14 12.06
N LEU A 118 -3.84 20.96 12.56
CA LEU A 118 -4.47 19.90 11.78
C LEU A 118 -5.56 19.21 12.60
N ARG A 119 -6.74 19.11 12.07
CA ARG A 119 -7.80 18.21 12.51
C ARG A 119 -8.43 17.56 11.29
N LEU A 120 -8.11 16.29 11.08
CA LEU A 120 -8.65 15.48 9.99
C LEU A 120 -9.47 14.35 10.60
N ARG A 121 -10.68 14.17 10.11
CA ARG A 121 -11.49 12.99 10.34
C ARG A 121 -12.03 12.50 9.01
N SER A 122 -11.58 11.31 8.59
CA SER A 122 -12.08 10.68 7.38
C SER A 122 -12.68 9.31 7.68
N THR A 123 -13.75 8.99 6.97
CA THR A 123 -14.40 7.68 7.03
C THR A 123 -14.54 7.15 5.62
N GLU A 124 -14.08 5.92 5.41
CA GLU A 124 -14.23 5.19 4.16
C GLU A 124 -15.02 3.91 4.42
N GLN A 125 -16.04 3.68 3.60
CA GLN A 125 -16.83 2.45 3.62
C GLN A 125 -16.90 1.89 2.21
N ASN A 126 -16.77 0.59 2.08
CA ASN A 126 -16.94 -0.09 0.79
C ASN A 126 -17.75 -1.35 0.96
N THR A 127 -18.88 -1.41 0.27
CA THR A 127 -19.74 -2.59 0.19
C THR A 127 -19.60 -3.18 -1.21
N GLN A 128 -19.21 -4.45 -1.28
CA GLN A 128 -18.96 -5.14 -2.54
C GLN A 128 -19.83 -6.39 -2.67
N LEU A 129 -20.38 -6.58 -3.85
CA LEU A 129 -21.00 -7.83 -4.32
C LEU A 129 -20.28 -8.27 -5.59
N ARG A 130 -19.80 -9.53 -5.62
CA ARG A 130 -19.21 -10.14 -6.81
C ARG A 130 -19.86 -11.49 -7.09
N LEU A 131 -20.25 -11.68 -8.33
CA LEU A 131 -20.79 -12.93 -8.86
C LEU A 131 -19.79 -13.49 -9.88
N GLU A 132 -19.50 -14.76 -9.78
CA GLU A 132 -18.53 -15.42 -10.64
C GLU A 132 -18.97 -16.84 -10.96
N ASN A 133 -18.81 -17.25 -12.22
CA ASN A 133 -18.91 -18.62 -12.66
C ASN A 133 -17.59 -19.06 -13.29
N SER A 134 -17.02 -20.14 -12.79
CA SER A 134 -15.80 -20.75 -13.29
C SER A 134 -16.12 -22.15 -13.82
N SER A 135 -15.77 -22.42 -15.06
CA SER A 135 -16.07 -23.68 -15.77
C SER A 135 -14.78 -24.29 -16.27
N SER A 136 -14.57 -25.59 -16.00
CA SER A 136 -13.39 -26.33 -16.43
C SER A 136 -13.76 -27.36 -17.50
N PHE A 137 -13.05 -27.33 -18.64
CA PHE A 137 -13.27 -28.21 -19.80
C PHE A 137 -11.93 -28.77 -20.28
N ARG A 138 -11.60 -29.99 -19.93
CA ARG A 138 -10.31 -30.59 -20.27
C ARG A 138 -9.15 -29.65 -19.88
N ASN A 139 -8.51 -29.06 -20.88
CA ASN A 139 -7.36 -28.18 -20.76
C ASN A 139 -7.72 -26.69 -20.59
N TRP A 140 -8.98 -26.36 -20.62
CA TRP A 140 -9.47 -24.99 -20.55
C TRP A 140 -10.20 -24.71 -19.24
N LYS A 141 -9.97 -23.54 -18.69
CA LYS A 141 -10.78 -23.00 -17.60
C LYS A 141 -11.25 -21.61 -17.97
N VAL A 142 -12.56 -21.42 -18.03
CA VAL A 142 -13.19 -20.14 -18.35
C VAL A 142 -13.86 -19.61 -17.08
N THR A 143 -13.54 -18.38 -16.73
CA THR A 143 -14.16 -17.68 -15.62
C THR A 143 -14.80 -16.40 -16.14
N VAL A 144 -16.05 -16.16 -15.82
CA VAL A 144 -16.78 -14.92 -16.12
C VAL A 144 -17.45 -14.40 -14.86
N GLY A 145 -17.54 -13.10 -14.73
CA GLY A 145 -18.18 -12.52 -13.56
C GLY A 145 -18.47 -11.04 -13.68
N THR A 146 -19.17 -10.56 -12.66
CA THR A 146 -19.50 -9.15 -12.49
C THR A 146 -19.23 -8.72 -11.06
N SER A 147 -18.92 -7.46 -10.88
CA SER A 147 -18.76 -6.83 -9.56
C SER A 147 -19.58 -5.55 -9.47
N LEU A 148 -20.12 -5.30 -8.30
CA LEU A 148 -20.84 -4.09 -7.94
C LEU A 148 -20.26 -3.61 -6.61
N ASP A 149 -19.77 -2.38 -6.57
CA ASP A 149 -19.12 -1.80 -5.40
C ASP A 149 -19.78 -0.46 -5.09
N TYR A 150 -20.18 -0.27 -3.85
CA TYR A 150 -20.64 1.03 -3.35
C TYR A 150 -19.67 1.56 -2.30
N SER A 151 -18.99 2.64 -2.66
CA SER A 151 -17.99 3.31 -1.82
C SER A 151 -18.57 4.62 -1.29
N GLN A 152 -18.44 4.81 0.02
CA GLN A 152 -18.79 6.05 0.70
C GLN A 152 -17.53 6.62 1.34
N TYR A 153 -17.26 7.89 1.12
CA TYR A 153 -16.17 8.63 1.73
C TYR A 153 -16.71 9.91 2.32
N SER A 154 -16.39 10.17 3.58
CA SER A 154 -16.58 11.46 4.21
C SER A 154 -15.29 11.97 4.79
N ASN A 155 -15.05 13.26 4.70
CA ASN A 155 -13.87 13.89 5.26
C ASN A 155 -14.25 15.27 5.82
N THR A 156 -13.81 15.52 7.05
CA THR A 156 -13.80 16.85 7.67
C THR A 156 -12.35 17.20 7.95
N THR A 157 -11.86 18.23 7.28
CA THR A 157 -10.47 18.69 7.40
C THR A 157 -10.44 20.14 7.82
N PHE A 158 -9.76 20.41 8.92
CA PHE A 158 -9.22 21.72 9.26
C PHE A 158 -7.70 21.62 9.20
N GLN A 159 -7.06 22.48 8.40
CA GLN A 159 -5.60 22.50 8.26
C GLN A 159 -5.10 23.91 8.00
N LYS A 160 -4.15 24.36 8.82
CA LYS A 160 -3.36 25.56 8.55
C LYS A 160 -2.11 25.17 7.77
N VAL A 161 -1.95 25.73 6.59
CA VAL A 161 -0.77 25.53 5.72
C VAL A 161 -0.08 26.87 5.56
N TYR A 162 1.23 26.85 5.73
CA TYR A 162 2.08 28.02 5.58
C TYR A 162 2.97 27.79 4.35
N THR A 163 2.62 28.49 3.26
CA THR A 163 3.45 28.64 2.05
C THR A 163 3.96 30.08 2.02
N ASP A 164 3.84 30.77 0.90
CA ASP A 164 4.12 32.22 0.83
C ASP A 164 3.11 33.06 1.64
N ARG A 165 1.95 32.50 1.92
CA ARG A 165 0.89 33.07 2.77
C ARG A 165 0.26 32.00 3.63
N ALA A 166 -0.15 32.38 4.84
CA ALA A 166 -0.94 31.51 5.70
C ALA A 166 -2.29 31.20 5.02
N GLN A 167 -2.59 29.92 4.82
CA GLN A 167 -3.84 29.45 4.27
C GLN A 167 -4.51 28.51 5.27
N THR A 168 -5.81 28.64 5.42
CA THR A 168 -6.61 27.76 6.26
C THR A 168 -7.59 27.01 5.38
N PHE A 169 -7.52 25.67 5.44
CA PHE A 169 -8.49 24.79 4.82
C PHE A 169 -9.46 24.34 5.93
N ASP A 170 -10.73 24.63 5.77
CA ASP A 170 -11.80 24.14 6.64
C ASP A 170 -12.97 23.73 5.77
N TYR A 171 -13.09 22.43 5.52
CA TYR A 171 -14.12 21.93 4.64
C TYR A 171 -14.63 20.55 5.06
N HIS A 172 -15.83 20.29 4.62
CA HIS A 172 -16.47 18.98 4.73
C HIS A 172 -16.84 18.46 3.34
N THR A 173 -16.54 17.17 3.11
CA THR A 173 -16.91 16.51 1.87
C THR A 173 -17.57 15.16 2.14
N TYR A 174 -18.45 14.74 1.23
CA TYR A 174 -19.06 13.42 1.21
C TYR A 174 -19.11 12.93 -0.23
N LEU A 175 -18.63 11.71 -0.49
CA LEU A 175 -18.73 11.05 -1.78
C LEU A 175 -19.51 9.75 -1.63
N GLY A 176 -20.46 9.50 -2.55
CA GLY A 176 -21.06 8.20 -2.77
C GLY A 176 -20.76 7.77 -4.20
N ILE A 177 -19.94 6.74 -4.39
CA ILE A 177 -19.52 6.26 -5.70
C ILE A 177 -19.98 4.81 -5.88
N MET A 178 -20.85 4.59 -6.86
CA MET A 178 -21.20 3.28 -7.33
C MET A 178 -20.27 2.87 -8.48
N ARG A 179 -19.59 1.74 -8.34
CA ARG A 179 -18.73 1.16 -9.37
C ARG A 179 -19.33 -0.17 -9.83
N TRP A 180 -19.22 -0.46 -11.09
CA TRP A 180 -19.62 -1.75 -11.67
C TRP A 180 -18.56 -2.22 -12.65
N GLY A 181 -18.39 -3.52 -12.73
CA GLY A 181 -17.39 -4.11 -13.60
C GLY A 181 -17.81 -5.47 -14.11
N LEU A 182 -17.39 -5.76 -15.33
CA LEU A 182 -17.49 -7.06 -15.98
C LEU A 182 -16.09 -7.62 -16.20
N PHE A 183 -15.92 -8.92 -16.05
CA PHE A 183 -14.63 -9.54 -16.32
C PHE A 183 -14.80 -10.96 -16.84
N GLY A 184 -13.84 -11.36 -17.66
CA GLY A 184 -13.71 -12.72 -18.15
C GLY A 184 -12.24 -13.12 -18.22
N THR A 185 -11.96 -14.40 -17.99
CA THR A 185 -10.62 -14.97 -18.11
C THR A 185 -10.72 -16.35 -18.73
N VAL A 186 -9.87 -16.61 -19.71
CA VAL A 186 -9.70 -17.91 -20.34
C VAL A 186 -8.30 -18.40 -20.04
N ASN A 187 -8.18 -19.54 -19.39
CA ASN A 187 -6.93 -20.19 -19.07
C ASN A 187 -6.82 -21.48 -19.88
N TYR A 188 -5.67 -21.72 -20.47
CA TYR A 188 -5.33 -22.94 -21.18
C TYR A 188 -4.08 -23.55 -20.55
N THR A 189 -4.10 -24.86 -20.34
CA THR A 189 -2.93 -25.63 -19.93
C THR A 189 -2.73 -26.75 -20.94
N SER A 190 -1.55 -26.90 -21.52
CA SER A 190 -1.23 -27.98 -22.48
C SER A 190 -1.37 -29.38 -21.83
N ILE A 191 -1.53 -30.40 -22.66
CA ILE A 191 -1.72 -31.80 -22.18
C ILE A 191 -0.50 -32.28 -21.38
N ASP A 192 0.69 -31.86 -21.76
CA ASP A 192 1.94 -32.16 -21.09
C ASP A 192 2.23 -31.23 -19.89
N GLU A 193 1.27 -30.34 -19.53
CA GLU A 193 1.34 -29.34 -18.46
C GLU A 193 2.51 -28.36 -18.55
N ARG A 194 3.26 -28.36 -19.66
CA ARG A 194 4.44 -27.50 -19.85
C ARG A 194 4.11 -26.07 -20.24
N PHE A 195 2.97 -25.86 -20.90
CA PHE A 195 2.56 -24.52 -21.35
C PHE A 195 1.23 -24.12 -20.70
N THR A 196 1.22 -22.93 -20.11
CA THR A 196 0.02 -22.29 -19.59
C THR A 196 -0.12 -20.90 -20.19
N ALA A 197 -1.32 -20.59 -20.67
CA ALA A 197 -1.70 -19.26 -21.15
C ALA A 197 -2.97 -18.79 -20.45
N SER A 198 -3.01 -17.52 -20.08
CA SER A 198 -4.18 -16.86 -19.51
C SER A 198 -4.46 -15.56 -20.25
N LEU A 199 -5.64 -15.44 -20.82
CA LEU A 199 -6.15 -14.21 -21.43
C LEU A 199 -7.31 -13.69 -20.60
N GLY A 200 -7.20 -12.47 -20.11
CA GLY A 200 -8.20 -11.79 -19.31
C GLY A 200 -8.66 -10.51 -19.98
N LEU A 201 -9.95 -10.19 -19.78
CA LEU A 201 -10.53 -8.91 -20.13
C LEU A 201 -11.39 -8.43 -18.99
N ARG A 202 -11.20 -7.17 -18.60
CA ARG A 202 -12.02 -6.50 -17.59
C ARG A 202 -12.44 -5.13 -18.09
N ALA A 203 -13.65 -4.73 -17.76
CA ALA A 203 -14.17 -3.40 -18.00
C ALA A 203 -14.79 -2.88 -16.71
N ASP A 204 -14.42 -1.66 -16.32
CA ASP A 204 -14.88 -1.00 -15.10
C ASP A 204 -15.49 0.37 -15.43
N ALA A 205 -16.49 0.76 -14.65
CA ALA A 205 -17.12 2.06 -14.75
C ALA A 205 -17.62 2.54 -13.38
N ASN A 206 -17.92 3.83 -13.26
CA ASN A 206 -18.55 4.39 -12.06
C ASN A 206 -19.40 5.63 -12.38
N ASN A 207 -20.15 6.10 -11.38
CA ASN A 207 -21.05 7.24 -11.50
C ASN A 207 -20.45 8.58 -11.07
N TYR A 208 -19.14 8.67 -10.83
CA TYR A 208 -18.51 9.90 -10.35
C TYR A 208 -18.57 11.02 -11.39
N SER A 209 -18.20 10.72 -12.64
CA SER A 209 -18.24 11.68 -13.74
C SER A 209 -18.63 11.01 -15.06
N ALA A 210 -19.05 11.80 -16.05
CA ALA A 210 -19.38 11.29 -17.38
C ALA A 210 -18.21 10.54 -18.03
N ALA A 211 -16.97 11.02 -17.84
CA ALA A 211 -15.77 10.40 -18.38
C ALA A 211 -15.32 9.10 -17.69
N MET A 212 -16.03 8.68 -16.65
CA MET A 212 -15.74 7.41 -15.93
C MET A 212 -16.94 6.44 -16.00
N LYS A 213 -17.98 6.79 -16.75
CA LYS A 213 -19.25 6.05 -16.77
C LYS A 213 -19.28 4.92 -17.80
N ASP A 214 -18.51 5.04 -18.87
CA ASP A 214 -18.53 4.07 -19.97
C ASP A 214 -17.53 2.95 -19.73
N LEU A 215 -18.01 1.71 -19.82
CA LEU A 215 -17.20 0.51 -19.65
C LEU A 215 -16.07 0.37 -20.69
N SER A 216 -16.30 0.87 -21.90
CA SER A 216 -15.32 0.83 -23.00
C SER A 216 -14.07 1.66 -22.74
N ASP A 217 -14.20 2.74 -21.95
CA ASP A 217 -13.08 3.65 -21.66
C ASP A 217 -12.06 3.09 -20.68
N GLN A 218 -12.45 2.08 -19.88
CA GLN A 218 -11.62 1.40 -18.91
C GLN A 218 -11.45 -0.10 -19.23
N LEU A 219 -11.29 -0.42 -20.51
CA LEU A 219 -11.08 -1.79 -20.96
C LEU A 219 -9.65 -2.25 -20.62
N SER A 220 -9.53 -3.32 -19.86
CA SER A 220 -8.28 -3.85 -19.28
C SER A 220 -7.96 -5.24 -19.83
N PRO A 221 -7.34 -5.36 -21.03
CA PRO A 221 -6.82 -6.63 -21.53
C PRO A 221 -5.58 -7.06 -20.74
N ARG A 222 -5.44 -8.36 -20.51
CA ARG A 222 -4.33 -8.96 -19.76
C ARG A 222 -3.93 -10.27 -20.40
N LEU A 223 -2.63 -10.49 -20.56
CA LEU A 223 -2.04 -11.73 -21.05
C LEU A 223 -1.01 -12.22 -20.04
N SER A 224 -1.02 -13.51 -19.74
CA SER A 224 0.02 -14.17 -18.96
C SER A 224 0.37 -15.49 -19.64
N LEU A 225 1.65 -15.75 -19.80
CA LEU A 225 2.20 -16.96 -20.42
C LEU A 225 3.22 -17.56 -19.48
N SER A 226 3.25 -18.90 -19.41
CA SER A 226 4.28 -19.65 -18.70
C SER A 226 4.64 -20.89 -19.49
N TYR A 227 5.94 -21.16 -19.60
CA TYR A 227 6.45 -22.33 -20.30
C TYR A 227 7.55 -23.03 -19.49
N GLN A 228 7.37 -24.33 -19.24
CA GLN A 228 8.36 -25.18 -18.59
C GLN A 228 9.39 -25.63 -19.64
N LEU A 229 10.55 -24.96 -19.66
CA LEU A 229 11.64 -25.23 -20.63
C LEU A 229 12.25 -26.62 -20.42
N THR A 230 12.54 -26.94 -19.13
CA THR A 230 13.06 -28.23 -18.69
C THR A 230 12.41 -28.60 -17.35
N GLU A 231 12.75 -29.73 -16.77
CA GLU A 231 12.27 -30.12 -15.41
C GLU A 231 12.61 -29.05 -14.33
N HIS A 232 13.61 -28.24 -14.57
CA HIS A 232 14.11 -27.25 -13.60
C HIS A 232 13.89 -25.82 -14.02
N TRP A 233 13.78 -25.51 -15.29
CA TRP A 233 13.68 -24.16 -15.82
C TRP A 233 12.28 -23.84 -16.30
N SER A 234 11.72 -22.71 -15.86
CA SER A 234 10.48 -22.15 -16.39
C SER A 234 10.65 -20.68 -16.76
N LEU A 235 10.05 -20.30 -17.87
CA LEU A 235 9.95 -18.93 -18.37
C LEU A 235 8.53 -18.46 -18.20
N SER A 236 8.33 -17.25 -17.68
CA SER A 236 7.02 -16.62 -17.56
C SER A 236 7.06 -15.19 -18.07
N GLY A 237 5.93 -14.70 -18.53
CA GLY A 237 5.78 -13.32 -18.93
C GLY A 237 4.33 -12.88 -18.82
N ASN A 238 4.14 -11.62 -18.49
CA ASN A 238 2.81 -11.01 -18.48
C ASN A 238 2.83 -9.61 -19.09
N ALA A 239 1.70 -9.22 -19.65
CA ALA A 239 1.45 -7.88 -20.11
C ALA A 239 -0.02 -7.52 -19.88
N GLY A 240 -0.30 -6.25 -19.59
CA GLY A 240 -1.68 -5.83 -19.37
C GLY A 240 -1.84 -4.34 -19.20
N LEU A 241 -3.09 -3.92 -19.39
CA LEU A 241 -3.56 -2.58 -19.15
C LEU A 241 -4.46 -2.58 -17.92
N TYR A 242 -4.24 -1.63 -17.02
CA TYR A 242 -4.95 -1.55 -15.74
C TYR A 242 -5.41 -0.13 -15.48
N TYR A 243 -6.54 0.00 -14.77
CA TYR A 243 -7.10 1.29 -14.37
C TYR A 243 -7.30 1.33 -12.86
N GLN A 244 -7.04 2.48 -12.27
CA GLN A 244 -7.24 2.75 -10.85
C GLN A 244 -7.93 4.09 -10.65
N LEU A 245 -8.90 4.13 -9.75
CA LEU A 245 -9.55 5.37 -9.37
C LEU A 245 -8.55 6.27 -8.60
N PRO A 246 -8.53 7.59 -8.84
CA PRO A 246 -7.77 8.53 -8.01
C PRO A 246 -8.19 8.47 -6.54
N PRO A 247 -7.34 8.92 -5.59
CA PRO A 247 -7.65 8.94 -4.16
C PRO A 247 -8.96 9.69 -3.87
N TYR A 248 -9.71 9.25 -2.86
CA TYR A 248 -10.96 9.91 -2.48
C TYR A 248 -10.75 11.36 -2.00
N THR A 249 -9.59 11.67 -1.43
CA THR A 249 -9.20 13.05 -1.10
C THR A 249 -9.23 13.94 -2.33
N ALA A 250 -8.67 13.47 -3.45
CA ALA A 250 -8.67 14.19 -4.73
C ALA A 250 -10.06 14.30 -5.36
N LEU A 251 -10.82 13.19 -5.35
CA LEU A 251 -12.20 13.17 -5.88
C LEU A 251 -13.15 14.02 -5.04
N GLY A 252 -12.93 14.06 -3.73
CA GLY A 252 -13.78 14.78 -2.77
C GLY A 252 -13.40 16.24 -2.56
N PHE A 253 -12.32 16.74 -3.15
CA PHE A 253 -11.90 18.12 -2.95
C PHE A 253 -12.93 19.11 -3.47
N LYS A 254 -13.31 20.08 -2.62
CA LYS A 254 -14.29 21.11 -2.93
C LYS A 254 -13.61 22.48 -3.01
N ASN A 255 -14.06 23.29 -3.97
CA ASN A 255 -13.69 24.69 -4.04
C ASN A 255 -14.46 25.54 -3.00
N ASN A 256 -14.15 26.84 -2.94
CA ASN A 256 -14.79 27.80 -2.01
C ASN A 256 -16.32 27.93 -2.20
N ASN A 257 -16.86 27.50 -3.35
CA ASN A 257 -18.30 27.49 -3.63
C ASN A 257 -18.97 26.16 -3.21
N GLY A 258 -18.23 25.24 -2.57
CA GLY A 258 -18.72 23.94 -2.13
C GLY A 258 -18.90 22.89 -3.24
N LEU A 259 -18.43 23.18 -4.46
CA LEU A 259 -18.52 22.26 -5.61
C LEU A 259 -17.27 21.36 -5.68
N TYR A 260 -17.45 20.12 -6.10
CA TYR A 260 -16.33 19.19 -6.35
C TYR A 260 -15.43 19.72 -7.47
N ALA A 261 -14.29 20.29 -7.08
CA ALA A 261 -13.42 21.03 -7.99
C ALA A 261 -12.81 20.15 -9.09
N ASN A 262 -12.53 18.88 -8.76
CA ASN A 262 -11.83 17.95 -9.64
C ASN A 262 -12.75 17.04 -10.47
N LYS A 263 -14.08 17.19 -10.33
CA LYS A 263 -15.06 16.25 -10.91
C LYS A 263 -14.96 16.06 -12.43
N TYR A 264 -14.64 17.12 -13.14
CA TYR A 264 -14.57 17.09 -14.61
C TYR A 264 -13.15 16.92 -15.15
N ALA A 265 -12.15 17.14 -14.33
CA ALA A 265 -10.74 17.08 -14.70
C ALA A 265 -10.13 15.70 -14.47
N LEU A 266 -10.54 15.00 -13.40
CA LEU A 266 -9.98 13.68 -13.06
C LEU A 266 -10.57 12.56 -13.93
N ARG A 267 -9.69 11.59 -14.22
CA ARG A 267 -9.94 10.36 -14.96
C ARG A 267 -9.42 9.17 -14.15
N TYR A 268 -9.77 7.95 -14.55
CA TYR A 268 -9.05 6.78 -14.08
C TYR A 268 -7.56 6.92 -14.43
N MET A 269 -6.70 6.72 -13.44
CA MET A 269 -5.26 6.52 -13.66
C MET A 269 -5.07 5.24 -14.45
N GLN A 270 -4.18 5.26 -15.43
CA GLN A 270 -3.92 4.13 -16.33
C GLN A 270 -2.49 3.65 -16.17
N VAL A 271 -2.27 2.35 -16.20
CA VAL A 271 -0.95 1.76 -16.27
C VAL A 271 -0.89 0.63 -17.29
N SER A 272 0.03 0.73 -18.21
CA SER A 272 0.46 -0.36 -19.10
C SER A 272 1.67 -1.00 -18.47
N GLN A 273 1.63 -2.32 -18.23
CA GLN A 273 2.75 -3.00 -17.62
C GLN A 273 3.08 -4.31 -18.30
N GLY A 274 4.35 -4.70 -18.25
CA GLY A 274 4.83 -6.00 -18.67
C GLY A 274 5.96 -6.48 -17.77
N SER A 275 6.09 -7.79 -17.64
CA SER A 275 7.22 -8.43 -17.01
C SER A 275 7.60 -9.73 -17.72
N ILE A 276 8.88 -10.11 -17.56
CA ILE A 276 9.42 -11.39 -17.99
C ILE A 276 10.28 -11.96 -16.88
N GLY A 277 10.07 -13.23 -16.56
CA GLY A 277 10.75 -13.92 -15.47
C GLY A 277 11.29 -15.27 -15.88
N LEU A 278 12.46 -15.59 -15.39
CA LEU A 278 13.10 -16.91 -15.51
C LEU A 278 13.23 -17.49 -14.10
N ASN A 279 12.71 -18.69 -13.93
CA ASN A 279 12.77 -19.42 -12.66
C ASN A 279 13.53 -20.72 -12.84
N TRP A 280 14.44 -21.01 -11.89
CA TRP A 280 15.12 -22.29 -11.77
C TRP A 280 14.80 -22.93 -10.43
N ARG A 281 14.36 -24.19 -10.46
CA ARG A 281 13.95 -24.93 -9.28
C ARG A 281 14.55 -26.33 -9.27
N LYS A 282 15.10 -26.74 -8.11
CA LYS A 282 15.59 -28.12 -7.88
C LYS A 282 14.78 -28.76 -6.76
N GLY A 283 13.70 -29.45 -7.15
CA GLY A 283 12.73 -30.02 -6.20
C GLY A 283 12.18 -28.95 -5.25
N ASP A 284 12.04 -29.32 -3.98
CA ASP A 284 11.57 -28.42 -2.93
C ASP A 284 12.73 -27.78 -2.14
N THR A 285 13.98 -28.01 -2.56
CA THR A 285 15.17 -27.60 -1.80
C THR A 285 15.77 -26.29 -2.24
N PHE A 286 15.67 -25.97 -3.53
CA PHE A 286 16.27 -24.74 -4.05
C PHE A 286 15.41 -24.13 -5.15
N GLU A 287 15.22 -22.83 -5.08
CA GLU A 287 14.53 -22.02 -6.09
C GLU A 287 15.23 -20.68 -6.22
N VAL A 288 15.47 -20.27 -7.45
CA VAL A 288 15.92 -18.92 -7.80
C VAL A 288 15.09 -18.40 -8.96
N SER A 289 14.61 -17.17 -8.84
CA SER A 289 13.93 -16.48 -9.94
C SER A 289 14.49 -15.09 -10.16
N VAL A 290 14.54 -14.69 -11.42
CA VAL A 290 14.88 -13.34 -11.85
C VAL A 290 13.73 -12.83 -12.71
N GLU A 291 13.20 -11.66 -12.41
CA GLU A 291 12.14 -11.01 -13.17
C GLU A 291 12.55 -9.58 -13.50
N GLY A 292 12.34 -9.17 -14.75
CA GLY A 292 12.41 -7.79 -15.19
C GLY A 292 11.02 -7.25 -15.43
N PHE A 293 10.74 -6.01 -15.05
CA PHE A 293 9.44 -5.37 -15.22
C PHE A 293 9.54 -3.94 -15.72
N TYR A 294 8.52 -3.52 -16.45
CA TYR A 294 8.32 -2.14 -16.88
C TYR A 294 6.84 -1.75 -16.75
N LYS A 295 6.59 -0.56 -16.20
CA LYS A 295 5.26 0.05 -16.03
C LYS A 295 5.30 1.46 -16.57
N ASP A 296 4.35 1.77 -17.44
CA ASP A 296 4.12 3.10 -18.00
C ASP A 296 2.78 3.63 -17.48
N TYR A 297 2.81 4.79 -16.84
CA TYR A 297 1.65 5.40 -16.19
C TYR A 297 1.18 6.60 -16.99
N ASP A 298 -0.13 6.71 -17.15
CA ASP A 298 -0.80 7.82 -17.81
C ASP A 298 -1.99 8.31 -16.98
N LYS A 299 -2.44 9.51 -17.25
CA LYS A 299 -3.58 10.14 -16.55
C LYS A 299 -3.38 10.25 -15.03
N ILE A 300 -2.15 10.43 -14.59
CA ILE A 300 -1.82 10.61 -13.19
C ILE A 300 -2.27 12.01 -12.75
N PRO A 301 -2.86 12.16 -11.54
CA PRO A 301 -3.23 13.45 -10.99
C PRO A 301 -2.02 14.38 -10.86
N LEU A 302 -2.16 15.58 -11.44
CA LEU A 302 -1.19 16.65 -11.42
C LEU A 302 -1.76 17.84 -10.64
N SER A 303 -1.00 18.37 -9.71
CA SER A 303 -1.34 19.60 -8.99
C SER A 303 -1.32 20.79 -9.93
N VAL A 304 -2.40 21.57 -9.92
CA VAL A 304 -2.48 22.83 -10.70
C VAL A 304 -1.69 23.94 -10.02
N ALA A 305 -1.53 23.87 -8.69
CA ALA A 305 -0.90 24.94 -7.92
C ALA A 305 0.64 24.96 -8.08
N ASP A 306 1.27 23.80 -8.10
CA ASP A 306 2.74 23.68 -8.11
C ASP A 306 3.28 22.85 -9.30
N GLY A 307 2.41 22.26 -10.11
CA GLY A 307 2.84 21.46 -11.25
C GLY A 307 3.48 20.12 -10.87
N ILE A 308 3.34 19.66 -9.62
CA ILE A 308 3.93 18.41 -9.14
C ILE A 308 2.93 17.24 -9.28
N PRO A 309 3.32 16.11 -9.88
CA PRO A 309 2.50 14.91 -9.89
C PRO A 309 2.21 14.42 -8.46
N LEU A 310 0.95 14.05 -8.18
CA LEU A 310 0.52 13.65 -6.84
C LEU A 310 1.32 12.47 -6.28
N THR A 311 1.81 11.60 -7.16
CA THR A 311 2.68 10.45 -6.84
C THR A 311 4.08 10.83 -6.35
N CYS A 312 4.51 12.06 -6.58
CA CYS A 312 5.79 12.60 -6.09
C CYS A 312 5.65 13.24 -4.71
N LYS A 313 4.42 13.51 -4.24
CA LYS A 313 4.10 14.08 -2.92
C LYS A 313 3.95 12.96 -1.88
N GLY A 314 4.05 13.27 -0.58
CA GLY A 314 3.67 12.35 0.51
C GLY A 314 4.74 12.05 1.54
N ASN A 315 5.84 12.78 1.55
CA ASN A 315 6.94 12.56 2.51
C ASN A 315 6.72 13.28 3.87
N ASP A 316 5.68 14.10 4.00
CA ASP A 316 5.50 15.06 5.11
C ASP A 316 4.30 14.75 6.03
N TYR A 317 3.73 13.55 5.98
CA TYR A 317 2.50 13.18 6.71
C TYR A 317 1.28 14.08 6.42
N GLY A 318 1.36 14.94 5.42
CA GLY A 318 0.27 15.79 4.97
C GLY A 318 -0.84 14.99 4.29
N VAL A 319 -2.01 15.62 4.16
CA VAL A 319 -3.12 15.04 3.40
C VAL A 319 -2.89 15.32 1.92
N ILE A 320 -2.66 14.28 1.13
CA ILE A 320 -2.42 14.38 -0.31
C ILE A 320 -3.75 14.45 -1.05
N GLY A 321 -3.84 15.33 -2.06
CA GLY A 321 -4.99 15.42 -2.97
C GLY A 321 -6.07 16.44 -2.59
N ASN A 322 -5.96 17.13 -1.46
CA ASN A 322 -6.85 18.24 -1.06
C ASN A 322 -6.49 19.52 -1.83
N GLU A 323 -6.45 19.43 -3.15
CA GLU A 323 -6.04 20.52 -4.04
C GLU A 323 -6.69 20.38 -5.42
N LEU A 324 -6.59 21.44 -6.24
CA LEU A 324 -7.04 21.39 -7.62
C LEU A 324 -6.10 20.55 -8.46
N LEU A 325 -6.65 19.56 -9.16
CA LEU A 325 -5.91 18.55 -9.90
C LEU A 325 -6.41 18.39 -11.33
N THR A 326 -5.51 18.00 -12.23
CA THR A 326 -5.80 17.49 -13.58
C THR A 326 -5.24 16.09 -13.76
N SER A 327 -5.75 15.30 -14.69
CA SER A 327 -5.24 13.94 -15.02
C SER A 327 -4.32 13.99 -16.24
N THR A 328 -3.22 14.73 -16.15
CA THR A 328 -2.31 15.01 -17.29
C THR A 328 -0.90 14.48 -17.07
N ALA A 329 -0.48 14.19 -15.83
CA ALA A 329 0.85 13.71 -15.57
C ALA A 329 1.05 12.26 -16.04
N GLN A 330 2.30 11.95 -16.35
CA GLN A 330 2.76 10.65 -16.81
C GLN A 330 3.87 10.14 -15.90
N GLY A 331 4.15 8.84 -15.94
CA GLY A 331 5.21 8.26 -15.15
C GLY A 331 5.69 6.92 -15.67
N ARG A 332 6.77 6.44 -15.10
CA ARG A 332 7.28 5.10 -15.36
C ARG A 332 7.90 4.48 -14.12
N SER A 333 7.80 3.17 -14.02
CA SER A 333 8.54 2.38 -13.03
C SER A 333 9.11 1.15 -13.72
N TYR A 334 10.39 0.91 -13.53
CA TYR A 334 11.06 -0.25 -14.12
C TYR A 334 12.14 -0.78 -13.19
N GLY A 335 12.45 -2.05 -13.34
CA GLY A 335 13.42 -2.68 -12.46
C GLY A 335 13.59 -4.15 -12.70
N ALA A 336 14.37 -4.76 -11.81
CA ALA A 336 14.61 -6.19 -11.78
C ALA A 336 14.49 -6.72 -10.35
N GLU A 337 13.97 -7.93 -10.22
CA GLU A 337 13.80 -8.63 -8.97
C GLU A 337 14.53 -9.97 -9.00
N LEU A 338 15.24 -10.28 -7.92
CA LEU A 338 15.86 -11.57 -7.65
C LEU A 338 15.22 -12.17 -6.41
N LEU A 339 14.72 -13.39 -6.51
CA LEU A 339 14.25 -14.18 -5.38
C LEU A 339 15.09 -15.46 -5.27
N LEU A 340 15.51 -15.80 -4.05
CA LEU A 340 16.21 -17.03 -3.75
C LEU A 340 15.56 -17.69 -2.54
N LYS A 341 15.27 -19.00 -2.65
CA LYS A 341 14.85 -19.87 -1.55
C LYS A 341 15.76 -21.09 -1.51
N TRP A 342 16.25 -21.42 -0.35
CA TRP A 342 17.16 -22.54 -0.18
C TRP A 342 16.94 -23.26 1.15
N LEU A 343 16.61 -24.53 1.07
CA LEU A 343 16.52 -25.43 2.22
C LEU A 343 17.78 -26.27 2.31
N VAL A 344 18.73 -25.85 3.13
CA VAL A 344 20.03 -26.50 3.32
C VAL A 344 19.90 -27.63 4.35
N ALA A 345 20.28 -28.86 3.95
CA ALA A 345 20.31 -30.04 4.82
C ALA A 345 19.01 -30.25 5.64
N LYS A 346 17.86 -29.81 5.13
CA LYS A 346 16.54 -29.88 5.81
C LYS A 346 16.47 -29.14 7.16
N LYS A 347 17.47 -28.35 7.51
CA LYS A 347 17.58 -27.65 8.80
C LYS A 347 17.60 -26.13 8.67
N LEU A 348 18.32 -25.60 7.69
CA LEU A 348 18.45 -24.17 7.45
C LEU A 348 17.57 -23.78 6.27
N ASN A 349 16.55 -22.95 6.53
CA ASN A 349 15.69 -22.36 5.51
C ASN A 349 16.15 -20.93 5.27
N LEU A 350 16.65 -20.65 4.08
CA LEU A 350 17.07 -19.33 3.64
C LEU A 350 16.07 -18.79 2.60
N ALA A 351 15.70 -17.53 2.73
CA ALA A 351 14.97 -16.81 1.71
C ALA A 351 15.58 -15.42 1.58
N SER A 352 15.86 -15.02 0.34
CA SER A 352 16.39 -13.70 0.02
C SER A 352 15.61 -13.09 -1.14
N SER A 353 15.35 -11.80 -1.07
CA SER A 353 14.84 -11.03 -2.20
C SER A 353 15.67 -9.76 -2.37
N PHE A 354 15.90 -9.39 -3.62
CA PHE A 354 16.58 -8.16 -3.99
C PHE A 354 15.87 -7.53 -5.17
N THR A 355 15.38 -6.30 -4.98
CA THR A 355 14.71 -5.52 -6.02
C THR A 355 15.53 -4.27 -6.28
N LEU A 356 15.87 -4.04 -7.55
CA LEU A 356 16.40 -2.78 -8.06
C LEU A 356 15.33 -2.13 -8.90
N PHE A 357 15.00 -0.88 -8.63
CA PHE A 357 13.96 -0.20 -9.39
C PHE A 357 14.15 1.32 -9.44
N LYS A 358 13.49 1.94 -10.40
CA LYS A 358 13.32 3.39 -10.52
C LYS A 358 11.85 3.69 -10.72
N SER A 359 11.32 4.68 -10.00
CA SER A 359 9.94 5.15 -10.12
C SER A 359 9.93 6.66 -10.18
N GLU A 360 9.48 7.20 -11.31
CA GLU A 360 9.56 8.64 -11.60
C GLU A 360 8.38 9.11 -12.44
N TYR A 361 8.00 10.38 -12.26
CA TYR A 361 6.85 10.98 -12.94
C TYR A 361 7.23 12.33 -13.52
N ARG A 362 6.44 12.82 -14.48
CA ARG A 362 6.63 14.08 -15.14
C ARG A 362 5.29 14.78 -15.42
N THR A 363 5.32 16.07 -15.55
CA THR A 363 4.14 16.91 -15.80
C THR A 363 3.55 16.64 -17.20
N ASP A 364 4.42 16.56 -18.20
CA ASP A 364 4.11 16.32 -19.61
C ASP A 364 5.28 15.58 -20.31
N LYS A 365 5.15 15.37 -21.62
CA LYS A 365 6.16 14.64 -22.41
C LYS A 365 7.50 15.36 -22.56
N GLU A 366 7.52 16.67 -22.40
CA GLU A 366 8.71 17.51 -22.60
C GLU A 366 9.42 17.81 -21.27
N SER A 367 8.72 17.63 -20.15
CA SER A 367 9.24 17.88 -18.80
C SER A 367 10.21 16.78 -18.33
N GLU A 368 11.14 17.18 -17.47
CA GLU A 368 12.03 16.24 -16.77
C GLU A 368 11.27 15.34 -15.80
N TYR A 369 11.84 14.18 -15.53
CA TYR A 369 11.28 13.23 -14.58
C TYR A 369 11.66 13.60 -13.15
N ILE A 370 10.66 13.63 -12.27
CA ILE A 370 10.78 13.80 -10.82
C ILE A 370 10.65 12.42 -10.16
N ALA A 371 11.52 12.09 -9.23
CA ALA A 371 11.43 10.84 -8.48
C ALA A 371 10.12 10.78 -7.67
N SER A 372 9.43 9.63 -7.70
CA SER A 372 8.27 9.44 -6.82
C SER A 372 8.70 9.43 -5.35
N ALA A 373 7.81 9.77 -4.43
CA ALA A 373 8.06 9.71 -3.00
C ALA A 373 8.55 8.33 -2.49
N TRP A 374 8.33 7.29 -3.27
CA TRP A 374 8.63 5.89 -2.94
C TRP A 374 9.79 5.30 -3.75
N ASP A 375 10.56 6.11 -4.48
CA ASP A 375 11.70 5.68 -5.28
C ASP A 375 12.93 5.39 -4.41
N ASN A 376 12.89 4.33 -3.62
CA ASN A 376 13.99 3.91 -2.76
C ASN A 376 15.18 3.29 -3.51
N ARG A 377 15.12 3.11 -4.82
CA ARG A 377 16.13 2.53 -5.71
C ARG A 377 16.35 1.03 -5.50
N PHE A 378 16.46 0.56 -4.28
CA PHE A 378 16.63 -0.86 -4.00
C PHE A 378 15.98 -1.27 -2.67
N ILE A 379 15.58 -2.53 -2.62
CA ILE A 379 15.11 -3.21 -1.41
C ILE A 379 15.78 -4.58 -1.37
N PHE A 380 16.46 -4.87 -0.27
CA PHE A 380 17.07 -6.17 0.01
C PHE A 380 16.48 -6.76 1.28
N ASN A 381 16.09 -8.03 1.22
CA ASN A 381 15.69 -8.79 2.39
C ASN A 381 16.40 -10.15 2.38
N LEU A 382 16.90 -10.54 3.52
CA LEU A 382 17.43 -11.87 3.78
C LEU A 382 16.80 -12.41 5.07
N ARG A 383 16.24 -13.59 5.00
CA ARG A 383 15.71 -14.31 6.16
C ARG A 383 16.31 -15.71 6.22
N GLY A 384 16.88 -16.07 7.37
CA GLY A 384 17.36 -17.41 7.66
C GLY A 384 16.68 -17.96 8.91
N THR A 385 16.27 -19.23 8.88
CA THR A 385 15.76 -19.92 10.07
C THR A 385 16.44 -21.28 10.17
N TYR A 386 17.11 -21.53 11.29
CA TYR A 386 17.80 -22.77 11.58
C TYR A 386 17.01 -23.58 12.62
N ASN A 387 16.63 -24.79 12.26
CA ASN A 387 15.93 -25.72 13.13
C ASN A 387 16.90 -26.54 13.98
N LEU A 388 16.84 -26.34 15.29
CA LEU A 388 17.64 -27.02 16.30
C LEU A 388 16.91 -28.24 16.84
N PRO A 389 17.62 -29.19 17.51
CA PRO A 389 16.99 -30.30 18.21
C PRO A 389 15.96 -29.84 19.26
N ARG A 390 15.05 -30.74 19.62
CA ARG A 390 14.02 -30.52 20.66
C ARG A 390 13.07 -29.37 20.35
N HIS A 391 12.79 -29.12 19.07
CA HIS A 391 11.83 -28.08 18.59
C HIS A 391 12.19 -26.63 18.97
N TRP A 392 13.48 -26.34 19.01
CA TRP A 392 13.99 -25.00 19.01
C TRP A 392 14.20 -24.53 17.55
N SER A 393 14.01 -23.25 17.29
CA SER A 393 14.50 -22.63 16.06
C SER A 393 15.07 -21.23 16.35
N VAL A 394 16.08 -20.87 15.57
CA VAL A 394 16.67 -19.52 15.59
C VAL A 394 16.54 -18.92 14.22
N GLY A 395 15.98 -17.74 14.17
CA GLY A 395 15.78 -16.95 12.95
C GLY A 395 16.59 -15.66 12.98
N MET A 396 17.05 -15.24 11.81
CA MET A 396 17.62 -13.90 11.57
C MET A 396 16.96 -13.32 10.34
N LYS A 397 16.67 -12.02 10.39
CA LYS A 397 16.20 -11.24 9.25
C LYS A 397 17.07 -10.00 9.10
N VAL A 398 17.52 -9.74 7.88
CA VAL A 398 18.20 -8.51 7.49
C VAL A 398 17.35 -7.84 6.42
N SER A 399 16.99 -6.58 6.63
CA SER A 399 16.31 -5.75 5.64
C SER A 399 17.15 -4.50 5.38
N CYS A 400 17.41 -4.20 4.11
CA CYS A 400 18.10 -2.99 3.71
C CYS A 400 17.27 -2.29 2.62
N ILE A 401 16.93 -1.02 2.85
CA ILE A 401 16.11 -0.21 1.96
C ILE A 401 16.90 1.02 1.58
N GLY A 402 17.01 1.31 0.30
CA GLY A 402 17.66 2.53 -0.19
C GLY A 402 16.95 3.79 0.30
N GLY A 403 17.66 4.89 0.33
CA GLY A 403 17.14 6.16 0.82
C GLY A 403 15.97 6.67 -0.02
N ALA A 404 14.90 7.08 0.64
CA ALA A 404 13.79 7.78 0.00
C ALA A 404 14.26 9.14 -0.55
N PRO A 405 13.72 9.62 -1.66
CA PRO A 405 13.98 10.97 -2.14
C PRO A 405 13.37 12.00 -1.21
N TYR A 406 13.98 13.15 -1.11
CA TYR A 406 13.43 14.30 -0.39
C TYR A 406 13.77 15.61 -1.11
N THR A 407 12.98 16.64 -0.81
CA THR A 407 13.17 17.98 -1.30
C THR A 407 14.09 18.73 -0.33
N PRO A 408 15.22 19.27 -0.78
CA PRO A 408 16.10 20.04 0.10
C PRO A 408 15.44 21.31 0.62
N TYR A 409 15.97 21.86 1.69
CA TYR A 409 15.47 23.11 2.25
C TYR A 409 16.02 24.32 1.49
N ASP A 410 15.17 25.34 1.32
CA ASP A 410 15.57 26.68 0.91
C ASP A 410 16.23 27.36 2.11
N ALA A 411 17.56 27.40 2.11
CA ALA A 411 18.35 27.95 3.21
C ALA A 411 18.11 29.44 3.42
N ASP A 412 17.93 30.19 2.33
CA ASP A 412 17.73 31.65 2.38
C ASP A 412 16.39 32.00 3.02
N LYS A 413 15.32 31.37 2.61
CA LYS A 413 13.99 31.51 3.24
C LYS A 413 13.97 30.99 4.64
N SER A 414 14.55 29.83 4.90
CA SER A 414 14.52 29.16 6.21
C SER A 414 15.31 29.92 7.26
N SER A 415 16.34 30.71 6.90
CA SER A 415 17.13 31.51 7.81
C SER A 415 16.40 32.76 8.32
N LEU A 416 15.30 33.15 7.69
CA LEU A 416 14.54 34.34 8.10
C LEU A 416 13.67 34.02 9.33
N VAL A 417 13.88 34.74 10.43
CA VAL A 417 13.12 34.59 11.68
C VAL A 417 11.60 34.72 11.45
N THR A 418 11.18 35.66 10.61
CA THR A 418 9.77 35.88 10.27
C THR A 418 9.16 34.70 9.52
N ALA A 419 9.93 34.08 8.61
CA ALA A 419 9.49 32.90 7.86
C ALA A 419 9.41 31.67 8.78
N TRP A 420 10.43 31.46 9.61
CA TRP A 420 10.44 30.40 10.61
C TRP A 420 9.27 30.51 11.59
N ASN A 421 9.02 31.71 12.13
CA ASN A 421 7.91 31.95 13.06
C ASN A 421 6.53 31.73 12.43
N ALA A 422 6.42 31.89 11.10
CA ALA A 422 5.16 31.68 10.39
C ALA A 422 4.73 30.21 10.34
N GLN A 423 5.68 29.27 10.13
CA GLN A 423 5.31 27.86 9.96
C GLN A 423 5.94 26.88 10.96
N GLY A 424 6.93 27.31 11.77
CA GLY A 424 7.59 26.49 12.78
C GLY A 424 8.46 25.35 12.22
N LYS A 425 8.80 25.42 10.92
CA LYS A 425 9.64 24.44 10.23
C LYS A 425 10.38 25.10 9.05
N PRO A 426 11.44 24.47 8.50
CA PRO A 426 12.13 24.97 7.31
C PRO A 426 11.21 25.03 6.07
N TYR A 427 11.55 25.89 5.12
CA TYR A 427 10.90 25.96 3.81
C TYR A 427 11.61 25.03 2.83
N TYR A 428 10.86 24.29 2.03
CA TYR A 428 11.39 23.44 0.97
C TYR A 428 11.75 24.26 -0.28
N ASP A 429 12.85 23.89 -0.94
CA ASP A 429 13.18 24.36 -2.28
C ASP A 429 12.41 23.55 -3.33
N TYR A 430 11.24 24.03 -3.71
CA TYR A 430 10.38 23.36 -4.67
C TYR A 430 10.94 23.32 -6.11
N THR A 431 12.03 24.06 -6.40
CA THR A 431 12.73 23.98 -7.70
C THR A 431 13.55 22.69 -7.82
N ARG A 432 13.90 22.06 -6.67
CA ARG A 432 14.68 20.85 -6.56
C ARG A 432 13.87 19.68 -5.95
N TYR A 433 12.64 19.57 -6.38
CA TYR A 433 11.68 18.64 -5.78
C TYR A 433 12.13 17.18 -5.88
N ASN A 434 12.26 16.47 -4.73
CA ASN A 434 12.72 15.07 -4.61
C ASN A 434 14.10 14.78 -5.26
N GLU A 435 14.98 15.79 -5.35
CA GLU A 435 16.30 15.64 -5.98
C GLU A 435 17.30 14.93 -5.07
N GLU A 436 17.27 15.25 -3.78
CA GLU A 436 18.16 14.67 -2.78
C GLU A 436 17.65 13.32 -2.25
N ARG A 437 18.55 12.57 -1.56
CA ARG A 437 18.19 11.25 -1.01
C ARG A 437 18.68 11.09 0.41
N LEU A 438 17.82 10.48 1.21
CA LEU A 438 18.17 10.02 2.55
C LEU A 438 19.18 8.85 2.46
N PRO A 439 19.98 8.61 3.50
CA PRO A 439 20.82 7.43 3.57
C PRO A 439 19.98 6.15 3.61
N ALA A 440 20.56 5.04 3.15
CA ALA A 440 19.93 3.74 3.21
C ALA A 440 19.68 3.32 4.68
N PHE A 441 18.56 2.66 4.91
CA PHE A 441 18.20 2.10 6.21
C PHE A 441 18.41 0.60 6.23
N THR A 442 19.10 0.09 7.25
CA THR A 442 19.35 -1.35 7.44
C THR A 442 18.84 -1.76 8.81
N GLN A 443 18.03 -2.82 8.84
CA GLN A 443 17.48 -3.40 10.06
C GLN A 443 17.90 -4.87 10.17
N VAL A 444 18.33 -5.28 11.37
CA VAL A 444 18.66 -6.67 11.70
C VAL A 444 17.80 -7.12 12.86
N ASP A 445 17.08 -8.22 12.65
CA ASP A 445 16.19 -8.82 13.66
C ASP A 445 16.67 -10.26 13.96
N ILE A 446 16.56 -10.67 15.21
CA ILE A 446 16.84 -12.05 15.67
C ILE A 446 15.62 -12.57 16.41
N ARG A 447 15.26 -13.80 16.10
CA ARG A 447 14.13 -14.48 16.73
C ARG A 447 14.54 -15.88 17.21
N ILE A 448 14.11 -16.23 18.41
CA ILE A 448 14.27 -17.56 18.99
C ILE A 448 12.89 -18.09 19.31
N ASP A 449 12.57 -19.27 18.79
CA ASP A 449 11.30 -19.96 19.02
C ASP A 449 11.50 -21.27 19.74
N LYS A 450 10.55 -21.62 20.60
CA LYS A 450 10.43 -22.93 21.25
C LYS A 450 9.01 -23.44 21.14
N THR A 451 8.84 -24.63 20.56
CA THR A 451 7.53 -25.27 20.43
C THR A 451 7.45 -26.50 21.38
N PHE A 452 6.33 -26.62 22.07
CA PHE A 452 5.98 -27.77 22.91
C PHE A 452 4.75 -28.47 22.34
N TYR A 453 4.87 -29.74 22.03
CA TYR A 453 3.76 -30.55 21.57
C TYR A 453 3.14 -31.29 22.76
N LEU A 454 1.93 -30.94 23.13
CA LEU A 454 1.13 -31.56 24.17
C LEU A 454 0.10 -32.50 23.54
N LYS A 455 -0.51 -33.39 24.33
CA LYS A 455 -1.46 -34.40 23.80
C LYS A 455 -2.65 -33.81 23.04
N ARG A 456 -3.10 -32.59 23.35
CA ARG A 456 -4.29 -31.93 22.76
C ARG A 456 -4.03 -30.55 22.22
N CYS A 457 -2.86 -29.97 22.44
CA CYS A 457 -2.53 -28.63 21.98
C CYS A 457 -1.03 -28.50 21.70
N MET A 458 -0.66 -27.49 20.99
CA MET A 458 0.69 -27.06 20.73
C MET A 458 0.87 -25.69 21.36
N LEU A 459 1.94 -25.52 22.15
CA LEU A 459 2.32 -24.24 22.73
C LEU A 459 3.62 -23.76 22.10
N GLY A 460 3.61 -22.54 21.58
CA GLY A 460 4.79 -21.87 21.04
C GLY A 460 5.14 -20.64 21.87
N PHE A 461 6.40 -20.52 22.24
CA PHE A 461 6.97 -19.33 22.86
C PHE A 461 8.03 -18.79 21.93
N TYR A 462 8.13 -17.47 21.84
CA TYR A 462 9.19 -16.84 21.07
C TYR A 462 9.67 -15.54 21.73
N ILE A 463 10.93 -15.22 21.44
CA ILE A 463 11.54 -13.93 21.71
C ILE A 463 11.97 -13.36 20.37
N ASP A 464 11.54 -12.16 20.06
CA ASP A 464 11.84 -11.44 18.82
C ASP A 464 12.52 -10.11 19.18
N LEU A 465 13.81 -10.02 18.86
CA LEU A 465 14.63 -8.83 19.07
C LEU A 465 14.76 -8.10 17.73
N GLN A 466 14.09 -6.97 17.62
CA GLN A 466 14.04 -6.19 16.38
C GLN A 466 15.06 -5.05 16.44
N ASN A 467 15.63 -4.73 15.25
CA ASN A 467 16.59 -3.65 15.07
C ASN A 467 17.77 -3.70 16.04
N ILE A 468 18.37 -4.89 16.21
CA ILE A 468 19.52 -5.08 17.14
C ILE A 468 20.76 -4.25 16.75
N ALA A 469 20.83 -3.81 15.48
CA ALA A 469 21.91 -2.93 15.00
C ALA A 469 21.73 -1.47 15.44
N GLY A 470 20.58 -1.12 16.05
CA GLY A 470 20.28 0.25 16.50
C GLY A 470 20.19 1.27 15.36
N SER A 471 19.87 0.83 14.14
CA SER A 471 19.77 1.71 12.98
C SER A 471 18.62 2.71 13.15
N LYS A 472 18.89 3.99 12.86
CA LYS A 472 17.86 5.05 12.88
C LYS A 472 17.41 5.34 11.45
N LEU A 473 16.09 5.35 11.21
CA LEU A 473 15.52 5.87 9.98
C LEU A 473 15.64 7.39 10.02
N LYS A 474 16.42 7.96 9.09
CA LYS A 474 16.52 9.42 8.97
C LYS A 474 15.30 9.96 8.21
N GLN A 475 14.87 11.14 8.59
CA GLN A 475 13.82 11.93 7.95
C GLN A 475 14.45 13.22 7.42
N ALA A 476 13.86 13.79 6.38
CA ALA A 476 14.29 15.07 5.81
C ALA A 476 13.78 16.24 6.64
#